data_c4aa6636fd6d75392a6a8a55391682bc
#
_entry.id   c4aa6636fd6d75392a6a8a55391682bc
#
_cell.length_a   1.000
_cell.length_b   1.000
_cell.length_c   1.000
_cell.angle_alpha   90.00
_cell.angle_beta   90.00
_cell.angle_gamma   90.00
#
_symmetry.space_group_name_H-M   'P 1'
#
loop_
_entity.id
_entity.type
_entity.pdbx_description
1 polymer ?
#
loop_
_entity_poly.entity_id
_entity_poly.type
_entity_poly.pdbx_seq_one_letter_code
_entity_poly.pdbx_strand_id
1 'polypeptide(L)'
;CTRMPYVVCDPETFDDEILLYYTEAEAKEEAMKLQKEGNPMQLVKVDENSRLSFFTGLFPMGVNCILVDKGLDGQITVQLDELITRPKDEELPEGKIRVENPELVLTAAYFMQQMRKPDKPEMTDELKELNEEMLAHYQEGRYIVTVQEDKGIPILKQKDGKVYQPIFTDVQEVKKFQNLNKGVTLKTAVVE
;
A
#
# COMPACT_ATOMS: atom_id res chain seq x y z
N CYS A 1 8.33 1.55 -10.25
CA CYS A 1 7.39 2.30 -9.40
C CYS A 1 6.40 1.30 -8.81
N THR A 2 6.26 1.26 -7.48
CA THR A 2 5.33 0.34 -6.77
C THR A 2 3.89 0.83 -6.84
N ARG A 3 3.65 2.09 -7.20
CA ARG A 3 2.36 2.76 -7.10
C ARG A 3 1.80 2.81 -5.66
N MET A 4 2.67 2.62 -4.67
CA MET A 4 2.32 2.85 -3.27
C MET A 4 2.49 4.33 -2.94
N PRO A 5 1.67 4.90 -2.04
CA PRO A 5 1.89 6.24 -1.53
C PRO A 5 3.25 6.32 -0.83
N TYR A 6 3.78 7.52 -0.71
CA TYR A 6 4.89 7.81 0.19
C TYR A 6 4.32 8.00 1.59
N VAL A 7 4.81 7.22 2.54
CA VAL A 7 4.33 7.23 3.92
C VAL A 7 5.41 7.78 4.82
N VAL A 8 5.01 8.58 5.80
CA VAL A 8 5.86 9.16 6.83
C VAL A 8 5.27 8.79 8.18
N CYS A 9 6.11 8.30 9.10
CA CYS A 9 5.70 8.13 10.48
C CYS A 9 5.94 9.44 11.24
N ASP A 10 4.93 9.95 11.92
CA ASP A 10 5.08 11.06 12.85
C ASP A 10 5.79 10.57 14.12
N PRO A 11 6.91 11.18 14.54
CA PRO A 11 7.69 10.69 15.66
C PRO A 11 7.04 10.96 17.04
N GLU A 12 6.01 11.80 17.11
CA GLU A 12 5.33 12.16 18.37
C GLU A 12 4.02 11.37 18.54
N THR A 13 3.23 11.25 17.48
CA THR A 13 1.93 10.57 17.52
C THR A 13 2.00 9.12 17.06
N PHE A 14 3.08 8.75 16.36
CA PHE A 14 3.24 7.44 15.69
C PHE A 14 2.19 7.19 14.63
N ASP A 15 1.60 8.25 14.07
CA ASP A 15 0.72 8.15 12.94
C ASP A 15 1.50 7.87 11.64
N ASP A 16 0.97 6.98 10.83
CA ASP A 16 1.49 6.67 9.50
C ASP A 16 0.75 7.52 8.46
N GLU A 17 1.40 8.58 8.02
CA GLU A 17 0.81 9.67 7.28
C GLU A 17 1.13 9.62 5.79
N ILE A 18 0.15 9.98 4.95
CA ILE A 18 0.42 10.40 3.58
C ILE A 18 0.36 11.92 3.47
N LEU A 19 1.10 12.47 2.51
CA LEU A 19 1.11 13.90 2.22
C LEU A 19 0.03 14.25 1.18
N LEU A 20 -0.82 15.22 1.50
CA LEU A 20 -1.84 15.76 0.62
C LEU A 20 -1.69 17.28 0.51
N TYR A 21 -1.87 17.85 -0.66
CA TYR A 21 -1.81 19.28 -0.90
C TYR A 21 -3.02 19.75 -1.69
N TYR A 22 -3.55 20.92 -1.35
CA TYR A 22 -4.67 21.51 -2.08
C TYR A 22 -4.27 21.98 -3.48
N THR A 23 -3.04 22.41 -3.65
CA THR A 23 -2.56 22.89 -4.95
C THR A 23 -1.45 22.02 -5.53
N GLU A 24 -1.44 21.93 -6.86
CA GLU A 24 -0.39 21.21 -7.58
C GLU A 24 0.98 21.87 -7.41
N ALA A 25 1.03 23.19 -7.21
CA ALA A 25 2.28 23.93 -7.05
C ALA A 25 2.97 23.53 -5.74
N GLU A 26 2.25 23.52 -4.64
CA GLU A 26 2.74 23.13 -3.32
C GLU A 26 3.16 21.65 -3.30
N ALA A 27 2.34 20.77 -3.87
CA ALA A 27 2.68 19.36 -4.02
C ALA A 27 3.99 19.16 -4.82
N LYS A 28 4.20 19.91 -5.88
CA LYS A 28 5.45 19.88 -6.67
C LYS A 28 6.64 20.36 -5.88
N GLU A 29 6.48 21.42 -5.09
CA GLU A 29 7.55 21.95 -4.25
C GLU A 29 8.02 20.88 -3.24
N GLU A 30 7.08 20.25 -2.53
CA GLU A 30 7.44 19.20 -1.59
C GLU A 30 8.03 17.97 -2.29
N ALA A 31 7.45 17.55 -3.42
CA ALA A 31 8.01 16.44 -4.20
C ALA A 31 9.47 16.73 -4.65
N MET A 32 9.80 17.97 -4.99
CA MET A 32 11.18 18.36 -5.33
C MET A 32 12.11 18.32 -4.11
N LYS A 33 11.63 18.67 -2.91
CA LYS A 33 12.41 18.53 -1.66
C LYS A 33 12.71 17.06 -1.40
N LEU A 34 11.70 16.21 -1.39
CA LEU A 34 11.83 14.78 -1.19
C LEU A 34 12.73 14.11 -2.25
N GLN A 35 12.65 14.55 -3.50
CA GLN A 35 13.53 14.07 -4.56
C GLN A 35 15.01 14.41 -4.33
N LYS A 36 15.29 15.60 -3.80
CA LYS A 36 16.68 16.01 -3.42
C LYS A 36 17.21 15.14 -2.27
N GLU A 37 16.33 14.66 -1.40
CA GLU A 37 16.63 13.74 -0.31
C GLU A 37 16.75 12.27 -0.77
N GLY A 38 16.66 12.04 -2.07
CA GLY A 38 16.80 10.70 -2.66
C GLY A 38 15.50 9.91 -2.76
N ASN A 39 14.35 10.53 -2.51
CA ASN A 39 13.04 9.87 -2.63
C ASN A 39 12.39 10.20 -3.98
N PRO A 40 12.37 9.27 -4.96
CA PRO A 40 11.74 9.52 -6.25
C PRO A 40 10.21 9.58 -6.08
N MET A 41 9.62 10.73 -6.39
CA MET A 41 8.19 11.01 -6.23
C MET A 41 7.45 11.07 -7.56
N GLN A 42 6.20 10.65 -7.52
CA GLN A 42 5.23 10.88 -8.57
C GLN A 42 3.97 11.47 -7.93
N LEU A 43 3.52 12.60 -8.44
CA LEU A 43 2.27 13.21 -7.97
C LEU A 43 1.07 12.50 -8.59
N VAL A 44 0.05 12.31 -7.80
CA VAL A 44 -1.23 11.74 -8.21
C VAL A 44 -2.32 12.74 -7.86
N LYS A 45 -3.15 13.11 -8.83
CA LYS A 45 -4.32 13.93 -8.58
C LYS A 45 -5.46 13.05 -8.06
N VAL A 46 -6.00 13.41 -6.91
CA VAL A 46 -7.21 12.82 -6.33
C VAL A 46 -8.39 13.73 -6.66
N ASP A 47 -9.23 13.29 -7.57
CA ASP A 47 -10.45 14.01 -7.98
C ASP A 47 -11.70 13.42 -7.30
N GLU A 48 -12.87 14.02 -7.55
CA GLU A 48 -14.14 13.59 -6.96
C GLU A 48 -14.49 12.13 -7.26
N ASN A 49 -14.12 11.62 -8.43
CA ASN A 49 -14.46 10.26 -8.85
C ASN A 49 -13.53 9.22 -8.20
N SER A 50 -12.30 9.58 -7.93
CA SER A 50 -11.27 8.71 -7.36
C SER A 50 -11.15 8.83 -5.83
N ARG A 51 -11.67 9.92 -5.25
CA ARG A 51 -11.48 10.27 -3.84
C ARG A 51 -11.86 9.15 -2.88
N LEU A 52 -13.07 8.61 -3.00
CA LEU A 52 -13.54 7.56 -2.10
C LEU A 52 -12.67 6.29 -2.19
N SER A 53 -12.37 5.86 -3.41
CA SER A 53 -11.54 4.66 -3.61
C SER A 53 -10.09 4.88 -3.18
N PHE A 54 -9.57 6.09 -3.33
CA PHE A 54 -8.23 6.45 -2.88
C PHE A 54 -8.13 6.34 -1.35
N PHE A 55 -8.97 7.06 -0.62
CA PHE A 55 -8.90 7.05 0.84
C PHE A 55 -9.28 5.69 1.44
N THR A 56 -10.28 5.00 0.90
CA THR A 56 -10.59 3.62 1.33
C THR A 56 -9.42 2.67 1.10
N GLY A 57 -8.64 2.90 0.03
CA GLY A 57 -7.46 2.10 -0.29
C GLY A 57 -6.26 2.30 0.64
N LEU A 58 -6.27 3.31 1.51
CA LEU A 58 -5.21 3.56 2.48
C LEU A 58 -5.27 2.59 3.67
N PHE A 59 -6.46 2.16 4.08
CA PHE A 59 -6.61 1.22 5.21
C PHE A 59 -5.82 -0.09 5.03
N PRO A 60 -5.97 -0.83 3.92
CA PRO A 60 -5.19 -2.06 3.73
C PRO A 60 -3.68 -1.80 3.55
N MET A 61 -3.27 -0.54 3.43
CA MET A 61 -1.86 -0.13 3.39
C MET A 61 -1.28 0.22 4.77
N GLY A 62 -2.10 0.21 5.82
CA GLY A 62 -1.68 0.57 7.18
C GLY A 62 -1.60 2.08 7.44
N VAL A 63 -1.97 2.91 6.46
CA VAL A 63 -2.01 4.38 6.64
C VAL A 63 -3.23 4.74 7.45
N ASN A 64 -3.04 5.47 8.55
CA ASN A 64 -4.10 5.90 9.45
C ASN A 64 -4.34 7.41 9.43
N CYS A 65 -3.45 8.19 8.80
CA CYS A 65 -3.48 9.63 8.88
C CYS A 65 -3.15 10.32 7.54
N ILE A 66 -3.66 11.53 7.38
CA ILE A 66 -3.42 12.39 6.23
C ILE A 66 -2.88 13.72 6.73
N LEU A 67 -1.66 14.06 6.35
CA LEU A 67 -1.05 15.36 6.62
C LEU A 67 -1.30 16.28 5.42
N VAL A 68 -2.20 17.22 5.61
CA VAL A 68 -2.60 18.19 4.59
C VAL A 68 -1.72 19.43 4.70
N ASP A 69 -1.21 19.91 3.57
CA ASP A 69 -0.42 21.15 3.43
C ASP A 69 0.76 21.22 4.40
N LYS A 70 1.53 20.13 4.48
CA LYS A 70 2.72 20.03 5.35
C LYS A 70 3.65 21.24 5.17
N GLY A 71 3.96 21.90 6.30
CA GLY A 71 4.87 23.04 6.35
C GLY A 71 4.29 24.37 5.86
N LEU A 72 2.98 24.45 5.62
CA LEU A 72 2.24 25.66 5.26
C LEU A 72 1.37 26.16 6.43
N ASP A 73 0.94 27.42 6.39
CA ASP A 73 0.10 28.02 7.43
C ASP A 73 -1.25 27.30 7.63
N GLY A 74 -1.70 26.59 6.61
CA GLY A 74 -2.94 25.81 6.63
C GLY A 74 -2.77 24.34 6.98
N GLN A 75 -1.62 23.91 7.47
CA GLN A 75 -1.35 22.52 7.81
C GLN A 75 -2.37 21.96 8.80
N ILE A 76 -2.98 20.84 8.44
CA ILE A 76 -3.85 20.08 9.33
C ILE A 76 -3.54 18.58 9.21
N THR A 77 -3.76 17.88 10.31
CA THR A 77 -3.68 16.42 10.38
C THR A 77 -5.11 15.88 10.49
N VAL A 78 -5.46 14.90 9.66
CA VAL A 78 -6.80 14.30 9.62
C VAL A 78 -6.66 12.80 9.78
N GLN A 79 -7.30 12.25 10.80
CA GLN A 79 -7.37 10.80 10.98
C GLN A 79 -8.25 10.17 9.89
N LEU A 80 -7.80 9.06 9.32
CA LEU A 80 -8.47 8.44 8.19
C LEU A 80 -9.87 7.92 8.54
N ASP A 81 -10.08 7.47 9.76
CA ASP A 81 -11.36 6.98 10.25
C ASP A 81 -12.38 8.11 10.50
N GLU A 82 -11.93 9.34 10.73
CA GLU A 82 -12.79 10.54 10.76
C GLU A 82 -13.29 10.91 9.36
N LEU A 83 -12.48 10.63 8.33
CA LEU A 83 -12.80 10.96 6.95
C LEU A 83 -13.66 9.88 6.28
N ILE A 84 -13.41 8.60 6.56
CA ILE A 84 -14.06 7.45 5.92
C ILE A 84 -14.51 6.45 6.97
N THR A 85 -15.82 6.24 7.05
CA THR A 85 -16.39 5.16 7.86
C THR A 85 -16.33 3.85 7.10
N ARG A 86 -15.77 2.81 7.71
CA ARG A 86 -15.75 1.43 7.18
C ARG A 86 -16.75 0.56 7.92
N PRO A 87 -17.48 -0.33 7.22
CA PRO A 87 -18.26 -1.37 7.89
C PRO A 87 -17.35 -2.20 8.79
N LYS A 88 -17.81 -2.60 9.96
CA LYS A 88 -17.09 -3.54 10.84
C LYS A 88 -17.13 -4.95 10.23
N ASP A 89 -16.25 -5.83 10.69
CA ASP A 89 -16.18 -7.19 10.14
C ASP A 89 -17.47 -7.99 10.42
N GLU A 90 -18.11 -7.73 11.57
CA GLU A 90 -19.41 -8.32 11.93
C GLU A 90 -20.57 -7.85 11.03
N GLU A 91 -20.41 -6.72 10.34
CA GLU A 91 -21.40 -6.15 9.43
C GLU A 91 -21.24 -6.68 7.99
N LEU A 92 -20.23 -7.50 7.73
CA LEU A 92 -20.02 -8.08 6.42
C LEU A 92 -21.12 -9.12 6.11
N PRO A 93 -21.55 -9.24 4.83
CA PRO A 93 -22.50 -10.26 4.44
C PRO A 93 -22.00 -11.65 4.82
N GLU A 94 -22.95 -12.55 5.16
CA GLU A 94 -22.65 -13.95 5.51
C GLU A 94 -21.74 -14.63 4.47
N GLY A 95 -20.70 -15.29 4.95
CA GLY A 95 -19.70 -15.97 4.12
C GLY A 95 -18.67 -15.04 3.47
N LYS A 96 -18.68 -13.74 3.77
CA LYS A 96 -17.63 -12.82 3.35
C LYS A 96 -16.70 -12.51 4.52
N ILE A 97 -15.41 -12.55 4.25
CA ILE A 97 -14.37 -12.17 5.20
C ILE A 97 -13.52 -11.07 4.58
N ARG A 98 -13.05 -10.16 5.41
CA ARG A 98 -12.06 -9.16 5.00
C ARG A 98 -10.68 -9.79 5.10
N VAL A 99 -9.92 -9.66 4.03
CA VAL A 99 -8.51 -10.03 4.01
C VAL A 99 -7.73 -8.75 3.75
N GLU A 100 -6.96 -8.35 4.72
CA GLU A 100 -6.05 -7.20 4.68
C GLU A 100 -4.84 -7.51 5.55
N ASN A 101 -3.68 -6.96 5.20
CA ASN A 101 -2.42 -7.13 5.91
C ASN A 101 -1.74 -5.76 6.05
N PRO A 102 -2.37 -4.81 6.79
CA PRO A 102 -1.91 -3.43 6.84
C PRO A 102 -0.48 -3.30 7.37
N GLU A 103 -0.11 -4.04 8.41
CA GLU A 103 1.23 -4.02 9.00
C GLU A 103 2.27 -4.50 7.98
N LEU A 104 2.02 -5.60 7.29
CA LEU A 104 2.90 -6.11 6.25
C LEU A 104 3.10 -5.09 5.12
N VAL A 105 2.01 -4.49 4.64
CA VAL A 105 2.06 -3.56 3.51
C VAL A 105 2.77 -2.27 3.91
N LEU A 106 2.53 -1.77 5.12
CA LEU A 106 3.18 -0.59 5.68
C LEU A 106 4.69 -0.80 5.85
N THR A 107 5.10 -1.87 6.53
CA THR A 107 6.52 -2.19 6.73
C THR A 107 7.22 -2.39 5.39
N ALA A 108 6.56 -3.06 4.41
CA ALA A 108 7.08 -3.17 3.05
C ALA A 108 7.21 -1.82 2.35
N ALA A 109 6.29 -0.87 2.59
CA ALA A 109 6.39 0.47 2.04
C ALA A 109 7.62 1.21 2.58
N TYR A 110 7.84 1.20 3.89
CA TYR A 110 9.03 1.79 4.52
C TYR A 110 10.32 1.14 4.04
N PHE A 111 10.40 -0.18 4.05
CA PHE A 111 11.56 -0.93 3.53
C PHE A 111 11.88 -0.51 2.09
N MET A 112 10.89 -0.48 1.21
CA MET A 112 11.08 -0.11 -0.18
C MET A 112 11.40 1.38 -0.38
N GLN A 113 10.93 2.28 0.46
CA GLN A 113 11.30 3.69 0.45
C GLN A 113 12.80 3.84 0.73
N GLN A 114 13.33 3.15 1.72
CA GLN A 114 14.76 3.14 2.03
C GLN A 114 15.60 2.52 0.91
N MET A 115 15.18 1.36 0.38
CA MET A 115 15.91 0.65 -0.68
C MET A 115 15.94 1.39 -2.01
N ARG A 116 15.11 2.40 -2.22
CA ARG A 116 15.07 3.20 -3.45
C ARG A 116 15.97 4.40 -3.46
N LYS A 117 16.53 4.77 -2.33
CA LYS A 117 17.50 5.88 -2.27
C LYS A 117 18.66 5.60 -3.21
N PRO A 118 19.15 6.63 -3.95
CA PRO A 118 20.18 6.45 -4.99
C PRO A 118 21.47 5.81 -4.50
N ASP A 119 21.85 6.11 -3.27
CA ASP A 119 23.08 5.67 -2.64
C ASP A 119 23.03 4.22 -2.15
N LYS A 120 22.18 3.40 -2.73
CA LYS A 120 21.97 1.97 -2.39
C LYS A 120 22.38 1.71 -0.95
N PRO A 121 21.47 1.84 0.01
CA PRO A 121 21.87 1.66 1.40
C PRO A 121 22.53 0.29 1.55
N GLU A 122 23.69 0.27 2.15
CA GLU A 122 24.17 -0.98 2.75
C GLU A 122 23.06 -1.47 3.68
N MET A 123 22.95 -2.77 3.86
CA MET A 123 21.95 -3.34 4.76
C MET A 123 22.22 -2.85 6.20
N THR A 124 21.67 -1.68 6.50
CA THR A 124 21.76 -1.06 7.83
C THR A 124 20.99 -1.89 8.85
N ASP A 125 21.23 -1.67 10.13
CA ASP A 125 20.50 -2.39 11.18
C ASP A 125 19.00 -2.06 11.11
N GLU A 126 18.63 -0.81 10.83
CA GLU A 126 17.25 -0.41 10.57
C GLU A 126 16.59 -1.19 9.42
N LEU A 127 17.31 -1.38 8.31
CA LEU A 127 16.81 -2.18 7.18
C LEU A 127 16.69 -3.66 7.50
N LYS A 128 17.56 -4.19 8.37
CA LYS A 128 17.44 -5.57 8.85
C LYS A 128 16.20 -5.72 9.74
N GLU A 129 15.97 -4.78 10.67
CA GLU A 129 14.80 -4.76 11.53
C GLU A 129 13.52 -4.71 10.69
N LEU A 130 13.41 -3.77 9.74
CA LEU A 130 12.26 -3.70 8.82
C LEU A 130 12.05 -4.98 8.02
N ASN A 131 13.14 -5.64 7.59
CA ASN A 131 13.04 -6.91 6.88
C ASN A 131 12.57 -8.05 7.77
N GLU A 132 13.04 -8.13 9.00
CA GLU A 132 12.61 -9.14 9.98
C GLU A 132 11.14 -8.93 10.36
N GLU A 133 10.73 -7.70 10.61
CA GLU A 133 9.36 -7.32 10.88
C GLU A 133 8.43 -7.67 9.71
N MET A 134 8.83 -7.32 8.48
CA MET A 134 8.09 -7.67 7.28
C MET A 134 7.91 -9.20 7.13
N LEU A 135 8.93 -9.98 7.46
CA LEU A 135 8.84 -11.45 7.42
C LEU A 135 7.92 -12.00 8.52
N ALA A 136 7.93 -11.42 9.72
CA ALA A 136 7.03 -11.78 10.80
C ALA A 136 5.56 -11.53 10.39
N HIS A 137 5.25 -10.33 9.93
CA HIS A 137 3.90 -9.99 9.43
C HIS A 137 3.48 -10.85 8.23
N TYR A 138 4.44 -11.24 7.37
CA TYR A 138 4.16 -12.16 6.28
C TYR A 138 3.74 -13.55 6.78
N GLN A 139 4.35 -14.05 7.84
CA GLN A 139 4.04 -15.37 8.41
C GLN A 139 2.70 -15.40 9.15
N GLU A 140 2.27 -14.29 9.71
CA GLU A 140 1.02 -14.16 10.47
C GLU A 140 -0.17 -13.75 9.58
N GLY A 141 0.10 -13.37 8.34
CA GLY A 141 -0.88 -12.79 7.42
C GLY A 141 -1.87 -13.80 6.85
N ARG A 142 -3.03 -13.26 6.45
CA ARG A 142 -4.02 -13.97 5.62
C ARG A 142 -3.93 -13.49 4.20
N TYR A 143 -3.99 -14.41 3.25
CA TYR A 143 -3.79 -14.08 1.85
C TYR A 143 -4.91 -14.57 0.98
N ILE A 144 -5.13 -13.86 -0.13
CA ILE A 144 -6.03 -14.32 -1.18
C ILE A 144 -5.20 -15.01 -2.26
N VAL A 145 -5.60 -16.22 -2.61
CA VAL A 145 -5.10 -16.92 -3.79
C VAL A 145 -6.17 -16.94 -4.86
N THR A 146 -5.76 -16.94 -6.12
CA THR A 146 -6.67 -17.02 -7.25
C THR A 146 -6.58 -18.39 -7.92
N VAL A 147 -7.73 -18.87 -8.41
CA VAL A 147 -7.85 -20.15 -9.13
C VAL A 147 -8.60 -19.90 -10.43
N GLN A 148 -8.07 -20.40 -11.53
CA GLN A 148 -8.76 -20.45 -12.82
C GLN A 148 -9.58 -21.74 -12.90
N GLU A 149 -10.85 -21.63 -13.29
CA GLU A 149 -11.81 -22.75 -13.23
C GLU A 149 -11.32 -24.00 -13.99
N ASP A 150 -10.71 -23.81 -15.17
CA ASP A 150 -10.27 -24.93 -16.03
C ASP A 150 -8.73 -25.12 -16.07
N LYS A 151 -7.95 -24.25 -15.42
CA LYS A 151 -6.48 -24.21 -15.53
C LYS A 151 -5.75 -24.29 -14.21
N GLY A 152 -6.49 -24.36 -13.10
CA GLY A 152 -5.90 -24.40 -11.76
C GLY A 152 -5.33 -23.06 -11.30
N ILE A 153 -4.26 -23.10 -10.55
CA ILE A 153 -3.64 -21.91 -9.97
C ILE A 153 -2.81 -21.18 -11.02
N PRO A 154 -3.03 -19.88 -11.26
CA PRO A 154 -2.19 -19.10 -12.16
C PRO A 154 -0.77 -19.04 -11.63
N ILE A 155 0.18 -19.19 -12.54
CA ILE A 155 1.60 -19.10 -12.23
C ILE A 155 2.24 -17.95 -13.01
N LEU A 156 3.16 -17.26 -12.36
CA LEU A 156 4.00 -16.24 -12.96
C LEU A 156 5.37 -16.83 -13.24
N LYS A 157 5.78 -16.81 -14.50
CA LYS A 157 7.12 -17.26 -14.91
C LYS A 157 8.02 -16.07 -15.13
N GLN A 158 9.12 -16.00 -14.39
CA GLN A 158 10.15 -14.98 -14.59
C GLN A 158 11.11 -15.33 -15.71
N LYS A 159 11.89 -14.34 -16.15
CA LYS A 159 12.88 -14.51 -17.23
C LYS A 159 13.98 -15.52 -16.89
N ASP A 160 14.27 -15.72 -15.61
CA ASP A 160 15.23 -16.71 -15.09
C ASP A 160 14.67 -18.15 -15.06
N GLY A 161 13.43 -18.34 -15.50
CA GLY A 161 12.74 -19.63 -15.53
C GLY A 161 12.05 -20.01 -14.23
N LYS A 162 12.22 -19.28 -13.16
CA LYS A 162 11.51 -19.54 -11.90
C LYS A 162 10.01 -19.26 -12.04
N VAL A 163 9.26 -20.04 -11.28
CA VAL A 163 7.79 -20.04 -11.30
C VAL A 163 7.30 -19.62 -9.92
N TYR A 164 6.36 -18.69 -9.90
CA TYR A 164 5.76 -18.15 -8.68
C TYR A 164 4.25 -18.24 -8.75
N GLN A 165 3.63 -18.59 -7.64
CA GLN A 165 2.20 -18.45 -7.45
C GLN A 165 1.93 -17.05 -6.90
N PRO A 166 1.07 -16.23 -7.53
CA PRO A 166 0.67 -14.95 -6.95
C PRO A 166 -0.21 -15.18 -5.73
N ILE A 167 0.12 -14.49 -4.65
CA ILE A 167 -0.72 -14.31 -3.47
C ILE A 167 -0.99 -12.82 -3.29
N PHE A 168 -2.11 -12.46 -2.70
CA PHE A 168 -2.55 -11.07 -2.62
C PHE A 168 -2.87 -10.72 -1.17
N THR A 169 -2.41 -9.57 -0.75
CA THR A 169 -2.59 -9.03 0.60
C THR A 169 -4.02 -8.58 0.87
N ASP A 170 -4.75 -8.26 -0.20
CA ASP A 170 -6.12 -7.75 -0.13
C ASP A 170 -6.86 -7.91 -1.48
N VAL A 171 -8.15 -7.60 -1.47
CA VAL A 171 -9.01 -7.72 -2.66
C VAL A 171 -8.69 -6.68 -3.74
N GLN A 172 -8.08 -5.55 -3.39
CA GLN A 172 -7.71 -4.51 -4.35
C GLN A 172 -6.55 -4.98 -5.23
N GLU A 173 -5.59 -5.68 -4.64
CA GLU A 173 -4.47 -6.28 -5.37
C GLU A 173 -4.97 -7.38 -6.33
N VAL A 174 -5.96 -8.18 -5.91
CA VAL A 174 -6.63 -9.14 -6.83
C VAL A 174 -7.26 -8.41 -8.01
N LYS A 175 -7.98 -7.32 -7.79
CA LYS A 175 -8.59 -6.52 -8.86
C LYS A 175 -7.56 -5.94 -9.80
N LYS A 176 -6.45 -5.42 -9.30
CA LYS A 176 -5.33 -4.93 -10.13
C LYS A 176 -4.77 -6.05 -11.00
N PHE A 177 -4.57 -7.23 -10.44
CA PHE A 177 -4.11 -8.41 -11.18
C PHE A 177 -5.10 -8.85 -12.27
N GLN A 178 -6.40 -8.89 -11.97
CA GLN A 178 -7.46 -9.21 -12.94
C GLN A 178 -7.49 -8.21 -14.09
N ASN A 179 -7.34 -6.91 -13.80
CA ASN A 179 -7.34 -5.87 -14.83
C ASN A 179 -6.13 -5.97 -15.77
N LEU A 180 -5.01 -6.49 -15.31
CA LEU A 180 -3.84 -6.76 -16.14
C LEU A 180 -3.99 -8.05 -16.96
N ASN A 181 -4.84 -8.98 -16.53
CA ASN A 181 -5.06 -10.29 -17.14
C ASN A 181 -6.50 -10.40 -17.67
N LYS A 182 -6.89 -9.45 -18.51
CA LYS A 182 -8.26 -9.39 -19.09
C LYS A 182 -8.62 -10.68 -19.82
N GLY A 183 -9.86 -11.15 -19.60
CA GLY A 183 -10.40 -12.36 -20.24
C GLY A 183 -10.20 -13.66 -19.43
N VAL A 184 -9.66 -13.56 -18.22
CA VAL A 184 -9.53 -14.71 -17.32
C VAL A 184 -10.50 -14.52 -16.16
N THR A 185 -11.41 -15.48 -15.97
CA THR A 185 -12.27 -15.55 -14.77
C THR A 185 -11.49 -16.22 -13.65
N LEU A 186 -11.31 -15.49 -12.55
CA LEU A 186 -10.60 -15.96 -11.36
C LEU A 186 -11.61 -16.16 -10.22
N LYS A 187 -11.63 -17.32 -9.62
CA LYS A 187 -12.21 -17.57 -8.30
C LYS A 187 -11.14 -17.24 -7.25
N THR A 188 -11.56 -16.88 -6.07
CA THR A 188 -10.66 -16.55 -4.96
C THR A 188 -10.88 -17.52 -3.80
N ALA A 189 -9.80 -17.84 -3.11
CA ALA A 189 -9.82 -18.56 -1.84
C ALA A 189 -8.88 -17.83 -0.86
N VAL A 190 -9.13 -17.99 0.43
CA VAL A 190 -8.28 -17.43 1.49
C VAL A 190 -7.39 -18.53 2.03
N VAL A 191 -6.14 -18.19 2.29
CA VAL A 191 -5.12 -19.05 2.91
C VAL A 191 -4.47 -18.32 4.07
N GLU A 192 -4.09 -19.10 5.10
CA GLU A 192 -3.34 -18.66 6.28
C GLU A 192 -1.95 -19.26 6.28
#